data_a4a56527d1a594a8ce7555f339770ba4
#
_entry.id   a4a56527d1a594a8ce7555f339770ba4
#
_cell.length_a   1.000
_cell.length_b   1.000
_cell.length_c   1.000
_cell.angle_alpha   90.00
_cell.angle_beta   90.00
_cell.angle_gamma   90.00
#
_symmetry.space_group_name_H-M   'P 1'
#
loop_
_entity.id
_entity.type
_entity.pdbx_description
1 polymer ?
#
loop_
_entity_poly.entity_id
_entity_poly.type
_entity_poly.pdbx_seq_one_letter_code
_entity_poly.pdbx_strand_id
1 'polypeptide(L)'
;QKQPIGKTFIKEFSDEDGTTIKIGFVSVCIPSNPKDFVVYDDMYEKISSSYESIKDHVDVVFGLTHATLENDIRIAKLLPNIPLIMGGHEHAHSNNLVGNVQIYKADANAKTVYIHKITYDKHTGKTSVSSELKEINSSIKTDKKVGSIVKKWQTILVAQIKNVIKYPDEVIFEAKTPLD
;
A
#
# COMPACT_ATOMS: atom_id res chain seq x y z
N GLN A 1 -11.63 -3.04 24.98
CA GLN A 1 -11.27 -3.97 23.89
C GLN A 1 -9.86 -3.62 23.42
N LYS A 2 -8.96 -4.60 23.31
CA LYS A 2 -7.67 -4.40 22.67
C LYS A 2 -7.93 -4.04 21.20
N GLN A 3 -7.38 -2.92 20.73
CA GLN A 3 -7.43 -2.59 19.31
C GLN A 3 -6.71 -3.72 18.52
N PRO A 4 -7.35 -4.36 17.56
CA PRO A 4 -6.78 -5.46 16.80
C PRO A 4 -5.67 -5.02 15.83
N ILE A 5 -5.58 -3.71 15.54
CA ILE A 5 -4.62 -3.11 14.61
C ILE A 5 -3.75 -2.10 15.35
N GLY A 6 -2.43 -2.25 15.25
CA GLY A 6 -1.47 -1.30 15.83
C GLY A 6 -1.49 0.05 15.12
N LYS A 7 -1.19 1.13 15.84
CA LYS A 7 -1.07 2.49 15.28
C LYS A 7 0.20 2.67 14.44
N THR A 8 1.23 1.92 14.77
CA THR A 8 2.54 1.93 14.11
C THR A 8 3.04 0.49 14.00
N PHE A 9 3.98 0.26 13.10
CA PHE A 9 4.64 -1.03 12.96
C PHE A 9 6.15 -0.81 12.87
N ILE A 10 6.92 -1.62 13.62
CA ILE A 10 8.39 -1.60 13.57
C ILE A 10 8.86 -2.99 13.15
N LYS A 11 9.73 -3.03 12.16
CA LYS A 11 10.38 -4.26 11.69
C LYS A 11 11.89 -4.11 11.82
N GLU A 12 12.51 -5.08 12.46
CA GLU A 12 13.96 -5.21 12.53
C GLU A 12 14.47 -6.20 11.49
N PHE A 13 15.56 -5.85 10.84
CA PHE A 13 16.30 -6.70 9.92
C PHE A 13 17.75 -6.80 10.38
N SER A 14 18.37 -7.95 10.17
CA SER A 14 19.78 -8.18 10.48
C SER A 14 20.50 -8.65 9.22
N ASP A 15 21.69 -8.12 8.99
CA ASP A 15 22.59 -8.57 7.93
C ASP A 15 23.46 -9.75 8.44
N GLU A 16 24.22 -10.37 7.54
CA GLU A 16 25.10 -11.52 7.83
C GLU A 16 26.22 -11.17 8.80
N ASP A 17 26.68 -9.91 8.82
CA ASP A 17 27.69 -9.40 9.75
C ASP A 17 27.15 -9.04 11.15
N GLY A 18 25.83 -9.23 11.38
CA GLY A 18 25.14 -8.88 12.63
C GLY A 18 24.69 -7.41 12.71
N THR A 19 24.94 -6.60 11.68
CA THR A 19 24.39 -5.24 11.61
C THR A 19 22.88 -5.28 11.54
N THR A 20 22.21 -4.50 12.39
CA THR A 20 20.74 -4.43 12.42
C THR A 20 20.21 -3.08 11.98
N ILE A 21 19.06 -3.07 11.34
CA ILE A 21 18.28 -1.89 11.01
C ILE A 21 16.84 -2.04 11.49
N LYS A 22 16.30 -0.99 12.10
CA LYS A 22 14.89 -0.90 12.49
C LYS A 22 14.16 0.03 11.55
N ILE A 23 13.13 -0.48 10.88
CA ILE A 23 12.27 0.27 9.98
C ILE A 23 10.93 0.48 10.65
N GLY A 24 10.51 1.74 10.74
CA GLY A 24 9.20 2.13 11.24
C GLY A 24 8.22 2.38 10.10
N PHE A 25 6.94 2.09 10.35
CA PHE A 25 5.84 2.40 9.43
C PHE A 25 4.77 3.18 10.18
N VAL A 26 4.33 4.28 9.57
CA VAL A 26 3.18 5.06 9.99
C VAL A 26 2.12 5.03 8.89
N SER A 27 0.85 5.00 9.27
CA SER A 27 -0.23 4.83 8.30
C SER A 27 -1.44 5.68 8.61
N VAL A 28 -2.13 6.12 7.55
CA VAL A 28 -3.44 6.77 7.62
C VAL A 28 -4.31 6.38 6.43
N CYS A 29 -5.62 6.54 6.65
CA CYS A 29 -6.64 6.31 5.64
C CYS A 29 -7.63 7.48 5.65
N ILE A 30 -8.04 7.95 4.48
CA ILE A 30 -9.11 8.95 4.39
C ILE A 30 -10.48 8.34 4.69
N PRO A 31 -11.44 9.11 5.21
CA PRO A 31 -12.82 8.68 5.38
C PRO A 31 -13.59 8.77 4.04
N SER A 32 -13.26 7.88 3.07
CA SER A 32 -13.83 7.92 1.72
C SER A 32 -15.33 7.59 1.65
N ASN A 33 -15.87 6.93 2.65
CA ASN A 33 -17.30 6.65 2.77
C ASN A 33 -17.68 6.68 4.26
N PRO A 34 -17.73 7.88 4.87
CA PRO A 34 -17.89 8.01 6.31
C PRO A 34 -19.20 7.41 6.78
N LYS A 35 -19.15 6.73 7.90
CA LYS A 35 -20.29 6.08 8.58
C LYS A 35 -20.48 6.71 9.95
N ASP A 36 -21.70 6.88 10.35
CA ASP A 36 -22.12 7.46 11.64
C ASP A 36 -21.68 6.63 12.86
N PHE A 37 -21.47 5.31 12.66
CA PHE A 37 -20.96 4.40 13.70
C PHE A 37 -19.44 4.33 13.77
N VAL A 38 -18.69 5.13 12.95
CA VAL A 38 -17.22 5.19 12.94
C VAL A 38 -16.77 6.58 13.33
N VAL A 39 -15.86 6.66 14.31
CA VAL A 39 -15.21 7.91 14.69
C VAL A 39 -13.96 8.11 13.84
N TYR A 40 -13.91 9.21 13.12
CA TYR A 40 -12.79 9.61 12.27
C TYR A 40 -12.00 10.71 12.97
N ASP A 41 -10.73 10.47 13.15
CA ASP A 41 -9.78 11.46 13.68
C ASP A 41 -9.18 12.30 12.54
N ASP A 42 -8.56 13.43 12.86
CA ASP A 42 -7.78 14.19 11.90
C ASP A 42 -6.56 13.39 11.43
N MET A 43 -6.50 13.17 10.13
CA MET A 43 -5.47 12.34 9.49
C MET A 43 -4.06 12.91 9.69
N TYR A 44 -3.90 14.22 9.60
CA TYR A 44 -2.61 14.88 9.68
C TYR A 44 -2.08 14.89 11.12
N GLU A 45 -2.95 15.13 12.10
CA GLU A 45 -2.60 15.01 13.52
C GLU A 45 -2.19 13.58 13.86
N LYS A 46 -2.93 12.58 13.35
CA LYS A 46 -2.66 11.17 13.65
C LYS A 46 -1.38 10.66 13.02
N ILE A 47 -1.09 11.00 11.76
CA ILE A 47 0.16 10.54 11.14
C ILE A 47 1.37 11.24 11.80
N SER A 48 1.25 12.52 12.13
CA SER A 48 2.31 13.27 12.82
C SER A 48 2.57 12.71 14.22
N SER A 49 1.53 12.47 15.01
CA SER A 49 1.68 11.88 16.35
C SER A 49 2.23 10.43 16.30
N SER A 50 1.84 9.66 15.29
CA SER A 50 2.39 8.31 15.08
C SER A 50 3.88 8.37 14.72
N TYR A 51 4.27 9.29 13.83
CA TYR A 51 5.67 9.51 13.47
C TYR A 51 6.50 9.92 14.69
N GLU A 52 6.07 10.92 15.44
CA GLU A 52 6.75 11.39 16.65
C GLU A 52 6.92 10.26 17.68
N SER A 53 5.96 9.35 17.78
CA SER A 53 6.02 8.24 18.75
C SER A 53 7.07 7.18 18.45
N ILE A 54 7.56 7.09 17.21
CA ILE A 54 8.50 6.02 16.80
C ILE A 54 9.82 6.51 16.20
N LYS A 55 9.90 7.77 15.73
CA LYS A 55 11.07 8.28 14.99
C LYS A 55 12.41 8.09 15.70
N ASP A 56 12.43 8.20 17.03
CA ASP A 56 13.63 8.09 17.85
C ASP A 56 13.95 6.63 18.25
N HIS A 57 13.10 5.68 17.86
CA HIS A 57 13.23 4.25 18.15
C HIS A 57 13.58 3.40 16.93
N VAL A 58 13.69 4.02 15.75
CA VAL A 58 13.95 3.36 14.48
C VAL A 58 15.01 4.13 13.67
N ASP A 59 15.64 3.44 12.73
CA ASP A 59 16.65 4.05 11.86
C ASP A 59 16.01 4.85 10.71
N VAL A 60 14.82 4.44 10.23
CA VAL A 60 14.07 5.12 9.17
C VAL A 60 12.57 4.86 9.32
N VAL A 61 11.74 5.84 8.94
CA VAL A 61 10.27 5.72 8.92
C VAL A 61 9.76 5.84 7.49
N PHE A 62 8.82 4.97 7.12
CA PHE A 62 8.07 5.02 5.86
C PHE A 62 6.58 5.28 6.10
N GLY A 63 5.94 5.95 5.13
CA GLY A 63 4.49 6.15 5.11
C GLY A 63 3.77 5.05 4.33
N LEU A 64 2.66 4.55 4.89
CA LEU A 64 1.68 3.70 4.20
C LEU A 64 0.34 4.42 4.23
N THR A 65 -0.16 4.88 3.08
CA THR A 65 -1.33 5.74 3.04
C THR A 65 -2.42 5.18 2.13
N HIS A 66 -3.68 5.37 2.54
CA HIS A 66 -4.82 5.29 1.63
C HIS A 66 -5.48 6.67 1.60
N ALA A 67 -4.90 7.57 0.86
CA ALA A 67 -5.22 8.99 0.82
C ALA A 67 -5.14 9.53 -0.62
N THR A 68 -5.75 10.68 -0.89
CA THR A 68 -5.59 11.34 -2.19
C THR A 68 -4.14 11.79 -2.38
N LEU A 69 -3.70 11.96 -3.62
CA LEU A 69 -2.36 12.46 -3.92
C LEU A 69 -2.11 13.84 -3.26
N GLU A 70 -3.11 14.70 -3.24
CA GLU A 70 -3.02 16.01 -2.55
C GLU A 70 -2.74 15.84 -1.05
N ASN A 71 -3.42 14.91 -0.40
CA ASN A 71 -3.20 14.59 1.00
C ASN A 71 -1.79 14.03 1.24
N ASP A 72 -1.32 13.12 0.37
CA ASP A 72 0.03 12.57 0.47
C ASP A 72 1.11 13.64 0.26
N ILE A 73 0.90 14.59 -0.65
CA ILE A 73 1.78 15.76 -0.83
C ILE A 73 1.82 16.61 0.44
N ARG A 74 0.68 16.81 1.09
CA ARG A 74 0.61 17.54 2.37
C ARG A 74 1.32 16.77 3.49
N ILE A 75 1.14 15.46 3.57
CA ILE A 75 1.85 14.58 4.52
C ILE A 75 3.36 14.66 4.29
N ALA A 76 3.82 14.59 3.04
CA ALA A 76 5.23 14.72 2.69
C ALA A 76 5.85 16.06 3.15
N LYS A 77 5.09 17.15 3.06
CA LYS A 77 5.51 18.48 3.57
C LYS A 77 5.55 18.53 5.11
N LEU A 78 4.63 17.83 5.77
CA LEU A 78 4.61 17.76 7.25
C LEU A 78 5.72 16.87 7.80
N LEU A 79 6.09 15.82 7.09
CA LEU A 79 7.05 14.80 7.51
C LEU A 79 8.22 14.71 6.50
N PRO A 80 9.04 15.75 6.33
CA PRO A 80 10.06 15.82 5.28
C PRO A 80 11.22 14.83 5.46
N ASN A 81 11.31 14.18 6.60
CA ASN A 81 12.32 13.16 6.91
C ASN A 81 11.87 11.73 6.56
N ILE A 82 10.62 11.52 6.12
CA ILE A 82 10.18 10.23 5.56
C ILE A 82 10.66 10.14 4.11
N PRO A 83 11.53 9.19 3.75
CA PRO A 83 12.07 9.14 2.37
C PRO A 83 11.07 8.60 1.35
N LEU A 84 10.04 7.86 1.81
CA LEU A 84 9.08 7.16 0.94
C LEU A 84 7.69 7.11 1.57
N ILE A 85 6.68 7.47 0.78
CA ILE A 85 5.27 7.20 1.02
C ILE A 85 4.77 6.23 -0.05
N MET A 86 4.26 5.08 0.39
CA MET A 86 3.59 4.08 -0.44
C MET A 86 2.09 4.28 -0.29
N GLY A 87 1.45 4.83 -1.31
CA GLY A 87 0.06 5.25 -1.29
C GLY A 87 -0.88 4.38 -2.14
N GLY A 88 -2.17 4.54 -1.91
CA GLY A 88 -3.25 3.98 -2.72
C GLY A 88 -4.32 5.04 -3.01
N HIS A 89 -5.54 4.64 -3.29
CA HIS A 89 -6.78 5.41 -3.47
C HIS A 89 -7.12 5.75 -4.93
N GLU A 90 -6.25 6.40 -5.70
CA GLU A 90 -6.57 6.92 -7.04
C GLU A 90 -6.84 5.85 -8.10
N HIS A 91 -6.52 4.59 -7.84
CA HIS A 91 -6.61 3.49 -8.80
C HIS A 91 -5.75 3.66 -10.07
N ALA A 92 -4.90 4.67 -10.12
CA ALA A 92 -3.94 4.96 -11.18
C ALA A 92 -2.52 5.08 -10.62
N HIS A 93 -1.54 4.58 -11.36
CA HIS A 93 -0.16 4.71 -10.91
C HIS A 93 0.35 6.14 -11.04
N SER A 94 1.16 6.54 -10.08
CA SER A 94 1.86 7.82 -10.10
C SER A 94 3.16 7.74 -9.33
N ASN A 95 4.11 8.64 -9.67
CA ASN A 95 5.26 8.93 -8.86
C ASN A 95 5.43 10.44 -8.71
N ASN A 96 5.70 10.90 -7.53
CA ASN A 96 5.82 12.31 -7.21
C ASN A 96 6.96 12.53 -6.23
N LEU A 97 7.66 13.65 -6.34
CA LEU A 97 8.72 14.05 -5.43
C LEU A 97 8.34 15.37 -4.76
N VAL A 98 8.34 15.38 -3.43
CA VAL A 98 8.06 16.55 -2.60
C VAL A 98 9.23 16.79 -1.65
N GLY A 99 10.08 17.75 -1.96
CA GLY A 99 11.38 17.86 -1.29
C GLY A 99 12.21 16.58 -1.51
N ASN A 100 12.50 15.86 -0.43
CA ASN A 100 13.20 14.58 -0.49
C ASN A 100 12.27 13.36 -0.34
N VAL A 101 10.97 13.58 -0.22
CA VAL A 101 9.97 12.52 -0.01
C VAL A 101 9.46 12.03 -1.36
N GLN A 102 9.65 10.75 -1.63
CA GLN A 102 9.10 10.08 -2.81
C GLN A 102 7.71 9.54 -2.48
N ILE A 103 6.73 9.78 -3.35
CA ILE A 103 5.35 9.28 -3.21
C ILE A 103 5.07 8.38 -4.41
N TYR A 104 4.73 7.11 -4.16
CA TYR A 104 4.40 6.15 -5.20
C TYR A 104 3.04 5.54 -4.96
N LYS A 105 2.25 5.45 -6.03
CA LYS A 105 0.95 4.77 -6.06
C LYS A 105 0.92 3.86 -7.27
N ALA A 106 0.48 2.60 -7.11
CA ALA A 106 0.27 1.66 -8.20
C ALA A 106 -1.18 1.67 -8.68
N ASP A 107 -1.44 1.07 -9.84
CA ASP A 107 -2.80 0.90 -10.36
C ASP A 107 -3.64 -0.04 -9.48
N ALA A 108 -4.95 0.12 -9.54
CA ALA A 108 -5.89 -0.77 -8.86
C ALA A 108 -5.90 -2.18 -9.46
N ASN A 109 -6.50 -3.11 -8.70
CA ASN A 109 -6.77 -4.48 -9.12
C ASN A 109 -5.49 -5.28 -9.48
N ALA A 110 -4.37 -4.93 -8.85
CA ALA A 110 -3.07 -5.54 -9.11
C ALA A 110 -2.65 -5.50 -10.60
N LYS A 111 -3.08 -4.50 -11.37
CA LYS A 111 -2.59 -4.29 -12.75
C LYS A 111 -1.10 -3.99 -12.75
N THR A 112 -0.64 -3.23 -11.77
CA THR A 112 0.78 -2.93 -11.53
C THR A 112 1.14 -3.03 -10.06
N VAL A 113 2.44 -3.15 -9.78
CA VAL A 113 3.02 -3.02 -8.43
C VAL A 113 4.28 -2.18 -8.51
N TYR A 114 4.58 -1.40 -7.48
CA TYR A 114 5.91 -0.82 -7.32
C TYR A 114 6.79 -1.77 -6.50
N ILE A 115 7.99 -2.00 -7.00
CA ILE A 115 9.07 -2.71 -6.29
C ILE A 115 10.05 -1.64 -5.81
N HIS A 116 10.12 -1.44 -4.49
CA HIS A 116 11.01 -0.49 -3.86
C HIS A 116 12.26 -1.20 -3.36
N LYS A 117 13.42 -0.81 -3.88
CA LYS A 117 14.72 -1.19 -3.32
C LYS A 117 15.21 -0.06 -2.42
N ILE A 118 15.33 -0.36 -1.14
CA ILE A 118 15.76 0.58 -0.11
C ILE A 118 17.18 0.21 0.32
N THR A 119 18.07 1.18 0.32
CA THR A 119 19.42 1.04 0.86
C THR A 119 19.58 2.04 2.00
N TYR A 120 20.00 1.57 3.15
CA TYR A 120 20.30 2.39 4.32
C TYR A 120 21.77 2.24 4.69
N ASP A 121 22.47 3.35 4.79
CA ASP A 121 23.83 3.40 5.28
C ASP A 121 23.82 3.74 6.76
N LYS A 122 24.16 2.76 7.59
CA LYS A 122 24.10 2.92 9.04
C LYS A 122 25.17 3.87 9.60
N HIS A 123 26.29 4.06 8.90
CA HIS A 123 27.32 4.98 9.33
C HIS A 123 26.94 6.44 9.10
N THR A 124 26.25 6.71 8.01
CA THR A 124 25.85 8.09 7.63
C THR A 124 24.37 8.40 7.94
N GLY A 125 23.57 7.38 8.28
CA GLY A 125 22.11 7.51 8.42
C GLY A 125 21.39 7.79 7.11
N LYS A 126 22.05 7.66 5.96
CA LYS A 126 21.48 8.01 4.67
C LYS A 126 20.63 6.88 4.10
N THR A 127 19.39 7.21 3.74
CA THR A 127 18.49 6.32 3.02
C THR A 127 18.45 6.69 1.54
N SER A 128 18.52 5.69 0.66
CA SER A 128 18.21 5.85 -0.76
C SER A 128 17.12 4.86 -1.17
N VAL A 129 16.21 5.31 -2.04
CA VAL A 129 15.08 4.53 -2.55
C VAL A 129 15.15 4.53 -4.07
N SER A 130 15.14 3.33 -4.65
CA SER A 130 14.97 3.11 -6.09
C SER A 130 13.69 2.31 -6.31
N SER A 131 12.83 2.76 -7.22
CA SER A 131 11.49 2.21 -7.40
C SER A 131 11.25 1.87 -8.86
N GLU A 132 10.73 0.66 -9.10
CA GLU A 132 10.37 0.15 -10.41
C GLU A 132 8.87 -0.16 -10.43
N LEU A 133 8.14 0.38 -11.44
CA LEU A 133 6.78 -0.03 -11.72
C LEU A 133 6.78 -1.33 -12.53
N LYS A 134 6.17 -2.37 -12.00
CA LYS A 134 6.07 -3.67 -12.64
C LYS A 134 4.64 -3.94 -13.05
N GLU A 135 4.41 -4.18 -14.33
CA GLU A 135 3.14 -4.64 -14.85
C GLU A 135 2.88 -6.10 -14.47
N ILE A 136 1.66 -6.40 -14.00
CA ILE A 136 1.24 -7.74 -13.64
C ILE A 136 0.39 -8.31 -14.78
N ASN A 137 0.99 -9.16 -15.57
CA ASN A 137 0.36 -9.76 -16.76
C ASN A 137 0.68 -11.26 -16.86
N SER A 138 0.22 -11.91 -17.94
CA SER A 138 0.36 -13.35 -18.18
C SER A 138 1.82 -13.84 -18.31
N SER A 139 2.80 -12.95 -18.47
CA SER A 139 4.23 -13.32 -18.49
C SER A 139 4.74 -13.72 -17.10
N ILE A 140 4.04 -13.30 -16.03
CA ILE A 140 4.42 -13.64 -14.66
C ILE A 140 3.88 -15.02 -14.31
N LYS A 141 4.80 -15.90 -13.93
CA LYS A 141 4.45 -17.28 -13.56
C LYS A 141 3.61 -17.28 -12.29
N THR A 142 2.44 -17.93 -12.37
CA THR A 142 1.57 -18.13 -11.22
C THR A 142 2.25 -18.96 -10.12
N ASP A 143 2.22 -18.49 -8.88
CA ASP A 143 2.59 -19.32 -7.73
C ASP A 143 1.64 -20.49 -7.57
N LYS A 144 2.19 -21.71 -7.49
CA LYS A 144 1.39 -22.95 -7.48
C LYS A 144 0.47 -23.05 -6.26
N LYS A 145 0.95 -22.62 -5.09
CA LYS A 145 0.19 -22.70 -3.84
C LYS A 145 -0.96 -21.70 -3.85
N VAL A 146 -0.67 -20.45 -4.19
CA VAL A 146 -1.70 -19.40 -4.30
C VAL A 146 -2.69 -19.74 -5.40
N GLY A 147 -2.23 -20.18 -6.57
CA GLY A 147 -3.09 -20.60 -7.68
C GLY A 147 -4.07 -21.71 -7.32
N SER A 148 -3.65 -22.69 -6.49
CA SER A 148 -4.57 -23.75 -6.02
C SER A 148 -5.66 -23.20 -5.10
N ILE A 149 -5.32 -22.25 -4.23
CA ILE A 149 -6.29 -21.58 -3.33
C ILE A 149 -7.29 -20.77 -4.16
N VAL A 150 -6.81 -19.98 -5.10
CA VAL A 150 -7.66 -19.18 -6.01
C VAL A 150 -8.62 -20.08 -6.77
N LYS A 151 -8.11 -21.17 -7.39
CA LYS A 151 -8.95 -22.13 -8.11
C LYS A 151 -10.04 -22.74 -7.24
N LYS A 152 -9.74 -23.10 -5.99
CA LYS A 152 -10.73 -23.61 -5.03
C LYS A 152 -11.89 -22.62 -4.85
N TRP A 153 -11.58 -21.37 -4.58
CA TRP A 153 -12.59 -20.34 -4.33
C TRP A 153 -13.36 -19.96 -5.60
N GLN A 154 -12.70 -19.88 -6.74
CA GLN A 154 -13.36 -19.69 -8.04
C GLN A 154 -14.37 -20.81 -8.35
N THR A 155 -14.03 -22.04 -8.07
CA THR A 155 -14.96 -23.19 -8.27
C THR A 155 -16.22 -23.02 -7.41
N ILE A 156 -16.08 -22.62 -6.15
CA ILE A 156 -17.20 -22.38 -5.25
C ILE A 156 -18.06 -21.20 -5.76
N LEU A 157 -17.41 -20.09 -6.13
CA LEU A 157 -18.09 -18.90 -6.64
C LEU A 157 -18.89 -19.20 -7.91
N VAL A 158 -18.28 -19.88 -8.90
CA VAL A 158 -18.94 -20.25 -10.14
C VAL A 158 -20.16 -21.15 -9.89
N ALA A 159 -20.03 -22.12 -8.96
CA ALA A 159 -21.15 -22.97 -8.59
C ALA A 159 -22.32 -22.16 -7.97
N GLN A 160 -22.02 -21.19 -7.12
CA GLN A 160 -23.03 -20.30 -6.53
C GLN A 160 -23.68 -19.40 -7.58
N ILE A 161 -22.90 -18.83 -8.50
CA ILE A 161 -23.43 -18.00 -9.60
C ILE A 161 -24.40 -18.83 -10.48
N LYS A 162 -24.03 -20.06 -10.83
CA LYS A 162 -24.89 -20.94 -11.65
C LYS A 162 -26.21 -21.32 -10.98
N ASN A 163 -26.29 -21.26 -9.65
CA ASN A 163 -27.57 -21.44 -8.95
C ASN A 163 -28.54 -20.26 -9.13
N VAL A 164 -28.02 -19.07 -9.43
CA VAL A 164 -28.82 -17.84 -9.62
C VAL A 164 -28.97 -17.50 -11.11
N ILE A 165 -27.88 -17.64 -11.87
CA ILE A 165 -27.84 -17.33 -13.30
C ILE A 165 -27.55 -18.64 -14.07
N LYS A 166 -28.55 -19.09 -14.82
CA LYS A 166 -28.48 -20.40 -15.52
C LYS A 166 -27.35 -20.46 -16.55
N TYR A 167 -27.11 -19.36 -17.25
CA TYR A 167 -26.08 -19.20 -18.28
C TYR A 167 -25.20 -17.99 -18.00
N PRO A 168 -24.27 -18.07 -17.00
CA PRO A 168 -23.47 -16.94 -16.55
C PRO A 168 -22.43 -16.47 -17.58
N ASP A 169 -22.09 -17.31 -18.56
CA ASP A 169 -21.13 -17.01 -19.62
C ASP A 169 -21.81 -16.44 -20.90
N GLU A 170 -23.14 -16.27 -20.88
CA GLU A 170 -23.88 -15.70 -22.00
C GLU A 170 -23.63 -14.18 -22.09
N VAL A 171 -23.11 -13.73 -23.23
CA VAL A 171 -22.94 -12.31 -23.51
C VAL A 171 -24.28 -11.70 -23.89
N ILE A 172 -24.89 -10.95 -22.97
CA ILE A 172 -26.18 -10.26 -23.20
C ILE A 172 -26.00 -8.83 -23.73
N PHE A 173 -24.82 -8.25 -23.53
CA PHE A 173 -24.48 -6.91 -24.00
C PHE A 173 -22.96 -6.75 -24.06
N GLU A 174 -22.48 -6.09 -25.10
CA GLU A 174 -21.06 -5.72 -25.24
C GLU A 174 -20.94 -4.17 -25.23
N ALA A 175 -20.23 -3.65 -24.24
CA ALA A 175 -19.97 -2.21 -24.15
C ALA A 175 -18.94 -1.79 -25.20
N LYS A 176 -19.24 -0.76 -25.99
CA LYS A 176 -18.32 -0.21 -26.99
C LYS A 176 -17.21 0.65 -26.41
N THR A 177 -17.37 1.06 -25.16
CA THR A 177 -16.39 1.84 -24.38
C THR A 177 -16.18 1.17 -23.02
N PRO A 178 -15.00 1.32 -22.40
CA PRO A 178 -14.78 0.84 -21.03
C PRO A 178 -15.84 1.42 -20.09
N LEU A 179 -16.36 0.58 -19.20
CA LEU A 179 -17.21 0.99 -18.09
C LEU A 179 -16.29 1.17 -16.88
N ASP A 180 -16.15 2.40 -16.39
CA ASP A 180 -15.41 2.72 -15.16
C ASP A 180 -16.30 2.54 -13.92
#